data_8460d81cbc1fbd49b75387249302c707
#
_entry.id   8460d81cbc1fbd49b75387249302c707
#
_cell.length_a   1.000
_cell.length_b   1.000
_cell.length_c   1.000
_cell.angle_alpha   90.00
_cell.angle_beta   90.00
_cell.angle_gamma   90.00
#
_symmetry.space_group_name_H-M   'P 1'
#
loop_
_entity.id
_entity.type
_entity.pdbx_description
1 polymer ?
#
loop_
_entity_poly.entity_id
_entity_poly.type
_entity_poly.pdbx_seq_one_letter_code
_entity_poly.pdbx_strand_id
1 'polypeptide(L)'
;MNFMEYDATSVGNHDIEASYAVYERIRTQYNFPMLSANSIYTKNQEPYLTPYKVYEYQGIKVAVLGLITPHIPHWLPENLWSGMQFEDMIESAKKWVKIINEKEKPHVLIGLFHSGANAGDNADLPMNENASVLVAQQVPGFDAVFIGHDHQKRCEQVVNVNNDSVWILNPASNARFISELELTINLKGNKIKSKKAEGRLVDITTITSISSEMLQFDKQFNEVKDFVSKPIGFFTKAISTRDAYFGPSAFVDLIHRIQLDIAKADISFAAPLSFDTEIKADTVYVRDMFKLYKYENMLYAMELNGQEIKDFLEFSYGIWLNQMKNQQDHLLLLRGGDSVNMRNGRFLNPSYNFDSGAGIIYEVDVTQPIGKRINIKQMANGEPFSLTKKYRVAINSY
;
A
#
# COMPACT_ATOMS: atom_id res chain seq x y z
N MET A 1 -17.68 -10.62 -5.95
CA MET A 1 -18.12 -9.24 -6.27
C MET A 1 -19.40 -9.25 -7.12
N ASN A 2 -19.50 -9.96 -8.25
CA ASN A 2 -20.76 -10.02 -9.03
C ASN A 2 -21.98 -10.45 -8.20
N PHE A 3 -21.80 -11.47 -7.34
CA PHE A 3 -22.85 -11.94 -6.43
C PHE A 3 -23.30 -10.86 -5.42
N MET A 4 -22.40 -9.95 -5.04
CA MET A 4 -22.70 -8.85 -4.11
C MET A 4 -23.28 -7.62 -4.82
N GLU A 5 -23.52 -7.72 -6.13
CA GLU A 5 -24.15 -6.71 -6.97
C GLU A 5 -23.47 -5.32 -6.86
N TYR A 6 -22.12 -5.32 -6.94
CA TYR A 6 -21.38 -4.06 -7.01
C TYR A 6 -21.71 -3.29 -8.29
N ASP A 7 -21.89 -1.99 -8.18
CA ASP A 7 -22.14 -1.09 -9.32
C ASP A 7 -20.86 -0.66 -10.03
N ALA A 8 -19.76 -0.52 -9.30
CA ALA A 8 -18.45 -0.17 -9.84
C ALA A 8 -17.32 -0.57 -8.88
N THR A 9 -16.10 -0.66 -9.39
CA THR A 9 -14.87 -0.74 -8.60
C THR A 9 -13.81 0.17 -9.18
N SER A 10 -12.90 0.68 -8.34
CA SER A 10 -11.64 1.28 -8.78
C SER A 10 -10.57 0.21 -8.87
N VAL A 11 -9.60 0.38 -9.78
CA VAL A 11 -8.41 -0.46 -9.81
C VAL A 11 -7.38 0.05 -8.80
N GLY A 12 -6.69 -0.86 -8.11
CA GLY A 12 -5.59 -0.55 -7.20
C GLY A 12 -4.24 -1.03 -7.74
N ASN A 13 -3.14 -0.58 -7.12
CA ASN A 13 -1.79 -1.01 -7.47
C ASN A 13 -1.61 -2.53 -7.33
N HIS A 14 -2.18 -3.15 -6.31
CA HIS A 14 -2.12 -4.59 -6.11
C HIS A 14 -2.91 -5.40 -7.17
N ASP A 15 -3.94 -4.81 -7.79
CA ASP A 15 -4.59 -5.45 -8.94
C ASP A 15 -3.63 -5.50 -10.15
N ILE A 16 -2.82 -4.44 -10.36
CA ILE A 16 -1.82 -4.39 -11.43
C ILE A 16 -0.65 -5.34 -11.15
N GLU A 17 -0.23 -5.49 -9.89
CA GLU A 17 0.81 -6.46 -9.47
C GLU A 17 0.48 -7.90 -9.90
N ALA A 18 -0.79 -8.25 -9.90
CA ALA A 18 -1.25 -9.58 -10.30
C ALA A 18 -0.95 -9.91 -11.78
N SER A 19 -0.41 -8.99 -12.53
CA SER A 19 -0.07 -9.04 -13.96
C SER A 19 -1.25 -8.86 -14.93
N TYR A 20 -0.90 -8.50 -16.18
CA TYR A 20 -1.84 -8.27 -17.27
C TYR A 20 -2.87 -9.40 -17.43
N ALA A 21 -2.41 -10.65 -17.43
CA ALA A 21 -3.28 -11.81 -17.63
C ALA A 21 -4.37 -11.94 -16.55
N VAL A 22 -4.07 -11.51 -15.33
CA VAL A 22 -5.00 -11.60 -14.19
C VAL A 22 -6.00 -10.45 -14.19
N TYR A 23 -5.55 -9.19 -14.24
CA TYR A 23 -6.49 -8.07 -14.16
C TYR A 23 -7.37 -7.95 -15.42
N GLU A 24 -6.87 -8.31 -16.61
CA GLU A 24 -7.70 -8.40 -17.82
C GLU A 24 -8.77 -9.48 -17.70
N ARG A 25 -8.42 -10.66 -17.17
CA ARG A 25 -9.41 -11.71 -16.91
C ARG A 25 -10.46 -11.25 -15.89
N ILE A 26 -10.05 -10.61 -14.80
CA ILE A 26 -10.96 -10.08 -13.77
C ILE A 26 -11.89 -9.05 -14.40
N ARG A 27 -11.36 -8.08 -15.17
CA ARG A 27 -12.12 -7.05 -15.86
C ARG A 27 -13.23 -7.63 -16.77
N THR A 28 -12.92 -8.73 -17.48
CA THR A 28 -13.89 -9.38 -18.37
C THR A 28 -14.92 -10.25 -17.64
N GLN A 29 -14.63 -10.66 -16.40
CA GLN A 29 -15.54 -11.46 -15.58
C GLN A 29 -16.49 -10.63 -14.71
N TYR A 30 -16.19 -9.35 -14.49
CA TYR A 30 -17.08 -8.45 -13.77
C TYR A 30 -18.27 -8.04 -14.64
N ASN A 31 -19.47 -8.01 -14.04
CA ASN A 31 -20.69 -7.48 -14.66
C ASN A 31 -20.89 -5.97 -14.41
N PHE A 32 -19.90 -5.33 -13.83
CA PHE A 32 -19.83 -3.90 -13.53
C PHE A 32 -18.45 -3.35 -13.96
N PRO A 33 -18.33 -2.02 -14.19
CA PRO A 33 -17.09 -1.43 -14.67
C PRO A 33 -16.00 -1.37 -13.59
N MET A 34 -14.77 -1.62 -14.02
CA MET A 34 -13.54 -1.26 -13.30
C MET A 34 -13.13 0.14 -13.78
N LEU A 35 -13.07 1.11 -12.85
CA LEU A 35 -12.90 2.52 -13.17
C LEU A 35 -11.44 2.98 -12.94
N SER A 36 -10.88 3.66 -13.96
CA SER A 36 -9.66 4.45 -13.85
C SER A 36 -9.54 5.41 -15.05
N ALA A 37 -9.70 6.69 -14.81
CA ALA A 37 -9.67 7.70 -15.85
C ALA A 37 -8.25 8.14 -16.23
N ASN A 38 -7.29 7.95 -15.33
CA ASN A 38 -5.89 8.31 -15.54
C ASN A 38 -4.99 7.13 -15.94
N SER A 39 -5.55 5.93 -16.12
CA SER A 39 -4.87 4.82 -16.78
C SER A 39 -5.16 4.87 -18.27
N ILE A 40 -4.17 5.14 -19.11
CA ILE A 40 -4.32 5.33 -20.54
C ILE A 40 -3.45 4.36 -21.35
N TYR A 41 -3.85 4.08 -22.59
CA TYR A 41 -2.98 3.35 -23.52
C TYR A 41 -1.81 4.25 -23.97
N THR A 42 -0.59 3.74 -23.91
CA THR A 42 0.59 4.44 -24.44
C THR A 42 0.48 4.72 -25.95
N LYS A 43 -0.20 3.84 -26.69
CA LYS A 43 -0.31 3.91 -28.15
C LYS A 43 -1.15 5.06 -28.66
N ASN A 44 -2.27 5.36 -28.03
CA ASN A 44 -3.27 6.30 -28.57
C ASN A 44 -3.81 7.30 -27.54
N GLN A 45 -3.31 7.24 -26.30
CA GLN A 45 -3.68 8.12 -25.18
C GLN A 45 -5.18 8.03 -24.79
N GLU A 46 -5.86 6.98 -25.25
CA GLU A 46 -7.25 6.70 -24.85
C GLU A 46 -7.29 5.99 -23.50
N PRO A 47 -8.39 6.11 -22.73
CA PRO A 47 -8.52 5.40 -21.46
C PRO A 47 -8.35 3.89 -21.60
N TYR A 48 -7.50 3.31 -20.77
CA TYR A 48 -7.28 1.86 -20.72
C TYR A 48 -8.45 1.16 -20.02
N LEU A 49 -8.94 1.75 -18.94
CA LEU A 49 -10.12 1.31 -18.20
C LEU A 49 -11.28 2.29 -18.42
N THR A 50 -12.47 1.93 -17.95
CA THR A 50 -13.63 2.82 -18.01
C THR A 50 -13.35 4.07 -17.16
N PRO A 51 -13.36 5.29 -17.70
CA PRO A 51 -13.00 6.47 -16.93
C PRO A 51 -14.03 6.84 -15.88
N TYR A 52 -15.31 6.76 -16.23
CA TYR A 52 -16.44 7.04 -15.34
C TYR A 52 -17.67 6.23 -15.72
N LYS A 53 -18.64 6.14 -14.80
CA LYS A 53 -19.96 5.54 -15.05
C LYS A 53 -21.05 6.47 -14.52
N VAL A 54 -22.17 6.53 -15.23
CA VAL A 54 -23.36 7.28 -14.80
C VAL A 54 -24.47 6.32 -14.46
N TYR A 55 -25.09 6.53 -13.33
CA TYR A 55 -26.26 5.81 -12.84
C TYR A 55 -27.42 6.79 -12.72
N GLU A 56 -28.64 6.29 -12.88
CA GLU A 56 -29.84 7.09 -12.74
C GLU A 56 -30.80 6.42 -11.78
N TYR A 57 -31.14 7.10 -10.69
CA TYR A 57 -32.08 6.64 -9.67
C TYR A 57 -33.18 7.68 -9.51
N GLN A 58 -34.42 7.33 -9.84
CA GLN A 58 -35.58 8.23 -9.72
C GLN A 58 -35.38 9.61 -10.38
N GLY A 59 -34.74 9.65 -11.54
CA GLY A 59 -34.40 10.88 -12.26
C GLY A 59 -33.18 11.63 -11.75
N ILE A 60 -32.50 11.13 -10.74
CA ILE A 60 -31.22 11.66 -10.25
C ILE A 60 -30.06 10.95 -10.96
N LYS A 61 -29.26 11.70 -11.69
CA LYS A 61 -28.05 11.20 -12.33
C LYS A 61 -26.86 11.32 -11.35
N VAL A 62 -26.22 10.19 -11.09
CA VAL A 62 -25.01 10.08 -10.28
C VAL A 62 -23.85 9.65 -11.18
N ALA A 63 -22.85 10.49 -11.34
CA ALA A 63 -21.62 10.15 -12.04
C ALA A 63 -20.55 9.69 -11.03
N VAL A 64 -19.85 8.60 -11.35
CA VAL A 64 -18.74 8.09 -10.56
C VAL A 64 -17.49 8.09 -11.42
N LEU A 65 -16.49 8.91 -11.04
CA LEU A 65 -15.19 9.01 -11.69
C LEU A 65 -14.16 8.15 -10.93
N GLY A 66 -13.44 7.28 -11.63
CA GLY A 66 -12.36 6.48 -11.07
C GLY A 66 -10.98 7.09 -11.30
N LEU A 67 -10.08 7.02 -10.31
CA LEU A 67 -8.66 7.35 -10.46
C LEU A 67 -7.80 6.37 -9.66
N ILE A 68 -6.57 6.15 -10.14
CA ILE A 68 -5.52 5.38 -9.45
C ILE A 68 -4.31 6.25 -9.18
N THR A 69 -3.54 5.92 -8.14
CA THR A 69 -2.22 6.53 -7.92
C THR A 69 -1.35 6.43 -9.17
N PRO A 70 -0.66 7.50 -9.58
CA PRO A 70 0.22 7.46 -10.75
C PRO A 70 1.57 6.79 -10.48
N HIS A 71 1.86 6.39 -9.24
CA HIS A 71 3.15 5.83 -8.82
C HIS A 71 3.39 4.36 -9.21
N ILE A 72 2.49 3.73 -9.97
CA ILE A 72 2.65 2.34 -10.44
C ILE A 72 4.03 2.08 -11.06
N PRO A 73 4.58 2.93 -11.97
CA PRO A 73 5.89 2.71 -12.55
C PRO A 73 7.07 2.81 -11.58
N HIS A 74 6.89 3.40 -10.41
CA HIS A 74 7.92 3.48 -9.37
C HIS A 74 8.07 2.17 -8.58
N TRP A 75 7.00 1.38 -8.49
CA TRP A 75 6.97 0.18 -7.67
C TRP A 75 7.02 -1.11 -8.47
N LEU A 76 6.48 -1.09 -9.70
CA LEU A 76 6.27 -2.28 -10.48
C LEU A 76 7.11 -2.27 -11.75
N PRO A 77 7.71 -3.40 -12.13
CA PRO A 77 8.42 -3.52 -13.38
C PRO A 77 7.46 -3.38 -14.57
N GLU A 78 7.94 -2.79 -15.65
CA GLU A 78 7.16 -2.41 -16.84
C GLU A 78 6.33 -3.56 -17.43
N ASN A 79 6.81 -4.79 -17.35
CA ASN A 79 6.09 -5.95 -17.90
C ASN A 79 4.74 -6.22 -17.20
N LEU A 80 4.52 -5.71 -15.98
CA LEU A 80 3.24 -5.85 -15.27
C LEU A 80 2.18 -4.84 -15.72
N TRP A 81 2.59 -3.68 -16.21
CA TRP A 81 1.72 -2.60 -16.69
C TRP A 81 1.99 -2.20 -18.16
N SER A 82 2.66 -3.09 -18.91
CA SER A 82 3.02 -2.84 -20.30
C SER A 82 1.82 -2.41 -21.16
N GLY A 83 2.03 -1.37 -21.96
CA GLY A 83 0.99 -0.78 -22.81
C GLY A 83 0.09 0.25 -22.09
N MET A 84 0.26 0.43 -20.78
CA MET A 84 -0.38 1.49 -20.00
C MET A 84 0.58 2.64 -19.71
N GLN A 85 0.01 3.79 -19.41
CA GLN A 85 0.64 4.96 -18.84
C GLN A 85 -0.32 5.53 -17.80
N PHE A 86 0.21 6.17 -16.77
CA PHE A 86 -0.58 6.77 -15.70
C PHE A 86 -0.40 8.29 -15.73
N GLU A 87 -1.51 9.02 -15.93
CA GLU A 87 -1.51 10.48 -15.92
C GLU A 87 -1.60 11.03 -14.50
N ASP A 88 -1.19 12.28 -14.32
CA ASP A 88 -1.41 13.02 -13.08
C ASP A 88 -2.89 13.03 -12.70
N MET A 89 -3.19 12.78 -11.41
CA MET A 89 -4.58 12.65 -10.95
C MET A 89 -5.36 13.96 -11.03
N ILE A 90 -4.72 15.09 -10.74
CA ILE A 90 -5.39 16.41 -10.73
C ILE A 90 -5.73 16.82 -12.16
N GLU A 91 -4.78 16.70 -13.08
CA GLU A 91 -5.00 17.06 -14.48
C GLU A 91 -6.01 16.14 -15.16
N SER A 92 -5.93 14.84 -14.88
CA SER A 92 -6.92 13.88 -15.37
C SER A 92 -8.31 14.15 -14.80
N ALA A 93 -8.43 14.46 -13.50
CA ALA A 93 -9.70 14.84 -12.89
C ALA A 93 -10.29 16.10 -13.52
N LYS A 94 -9.49 17.16 -13.74
CA LYS A 94 -9.95 18.41 -14.42
C LYS A 94 -10.53 18.11 -15.80
N LYS A 95 -9.81 17.30 -16.58
CA LYS A 95 -10.24 16.86 -17.93
C LYS A 95 -11.59 16.13 -17.88
N TRP A 96 -11.69 15.12 -17.01
CA TRP A 96 -12.86 14.25 -16.99
C TRP A 96 -14.07 14.87 -16.31
N VAL A 97 -13.90 15.67 -15.26
CA VAL A 97 -15.01 16.43 -14.63
C VAL A 97 -15.63 17.38 -15.63
N LYS A 98 -14.82 18.05 -16.45
CA LYS A 98 -15.33 18.89 -17.55
C LYS A 98 -16.16 18.09 -18.56
N ILE A 99 -15.63 16.96 -19.03
CA ILE A 99 -16.33 16.05 -19.97
C ILE A 99 -17.66 15.55 -19.38
N ILE A 100 -17.65 15.10 -18.13
CA ILE A 100 -18.83 14.60 -17.42
C ILE A 100 -19.89 15.69 -17.32
N ASN A 101 -19.52 16.90 -16.91
CA ASN A 101 -20.47 18.01 -16.77
C ASN A 101 -21.06 18.46 -18.10
N GLU A 102 -20.29 18.48 -19.17
CA GLU A 102 -20.76 18.87 -20.50
C GLU A 102 -21.70 17.83 -21.13
N LYS A 103 -21.33 16.53 -21.04
CA LYS A 103 -22.05 15.45 -21.69
C LYS A 103 -23.24 14.94 -20.88
N GLU A 104 -23.00 14.66 -19.58
CA GLU A 104 -23.95 13.91 -18.74
C GLU A 104 -24.83 14.82 -17.89
N LYS A 105 -24.31 15.99 -17.50
CA LYS A 105 -24.96 16.95 -16.60
C LYS A 105 -25.48 16.27 -15.33
N PRO A 106 -24.61 15.60 -14.55
CA PRO A 106 -25.00 14.83 -13.39
C PRO A 106 -25.54 15.75 -12.29
N HIS A 107 -26.41 15.21 -11.44
CA HIS A 107 -26.88 15.87 -10.22
C HIS A 107 -25.88 15.67 -9.06
N VAL A 108 -25.13 14.57 -9.11
CA VAL A 108 -24.14 14.16 -8.13
C VAL A 108 -22.88 13.67 -8.83
N LEU A 109 -21.72 14.09 -8.35
CA LEU A 109 -20.44 13.61 -8.81
C LEU A 109 -19.65 13.01 -7.64
N ILE A 110 -19.29 11.74 -7.79
CA ILE A 110 -18.53 10.95 -6.81
C ILE A 110 -17.16 10.61 -7.38
N GLY A 111 -16.11 10.79 -6.57
CA GLY A 111 -14.80 10.22 -6.83
C GLY A 111 -14.68 8.83 -6.19
N LEU A 112 -14.14 7.85 -6.92
CA LEU A 112 -13.78 6.53 -6.43
C LEU A 112 -12.30 6.29 -6.74
N PHE A 113 -11.41 6.65 -5.79
CA PHE A 113 -9.99 6.76 -6.03
C PHE A 113 -9.17 5.73 -5.25
N HIS A 114 -8.24 5.07 -5.92
CA HIS A 114 -7.21 4.28 -5.26
C HIS A 114 -5.92 5.09 -5.16
N SER A 115 -5.92 6.04 -4.24
CA SER A 115 -4.81 6.92 -3.86
C SER A 115 -5.09 7.44 -2.45
N GLY A 116 -4.06 7.65 -1.64
CA GLY A 116 -4.20 8.15 -0.28
C GLY A 116 -4.59 9.64 -0.22
N ALA A 117 -4.79 10.10 1.00
CA ALA A 117 -5.31 11.44 1.26
C ALA A 117 -4.27 12.55 1.10
N ASN A 118 -3.07 12.36 1.66
CA ASN A 118 -2.09 13.43 1.82
C ASN A 118 -0.87 13.23 0.93
N ALA A 119 -0.58 14.23 0.11
CA ALA A 119 0.67 14.32 -0.65
C ALA A 119 1.90 14.70 0.21
N GLY A 120 1.71 15.02 1.50
CA GLY A 120 2.79 15.47 2.39
C GLY A 120 3.51 16.71 1.87
N ASP A 121 4.84 16.76 2.05
CA ASP A 121 5.69 17.85 1.59
C ASP A 121 5.80 17.95 0.05
N ASN A 122 5.25 16.97 -0.66
CA ASN A 122 5.24 16.90 -2.14
C ASN A 122 3.96 17.42 -2.77
N ALA A 123 3.10 18.12 -2.02
CA ALA A 123 1.78 18.56 -2.49
C ALA A 123 1.83 19.42 -3.77
N ASP A 124 2.90 20.19 -3.97
CA ASP A 124 3.10 21.05 -5.13
C ASP A 124 3.77 20.34 -6.33
N LEU A 125 4.18 19.09 -6.16
CA LEU A 125 4.80 18.32 -7.23
C LEU A 125 3.74 17.57 -8.05
N PRO A 126 3.95 17.44 -9.38
CA PRO A 126 3.09 16.58 -10.20
C PRO A 126 3.27 15.09 -9.84
N MET A 127 2.34 14.28 -10.30
CA MET A 127 2.41 12.82 -10.14
C MET A 127 2.44 12.35 -8.68
N ASN A 128 1.69 13.02 -7.80
CA ASN A 128 1.63 12.66 -6.39
C ASN A 128 1.00 11.28 -6.16
N GLU A 129 1.64 10.47 -5.34
CA GLU A 129 1.13 9.17 -4.92
C GLU A 129 -0.22 9.27 -4.21
N ASN A 130 -0.34 10.22 -3.29
CA ASN A 130 -1.48 10.40 -2.38
C ASN A 130 -2.21 11.73 -2.66
N ALA A 131 -2.78 11.88 -3.85
CA ALA A 131 -3.35 13.13 -4.35
C ALA A 131 -4.86 13.29 -4.16
N SER A 132 -5.55 12.35 -3.48
CA SER A 132 -7.02 12.36 -3.46
C SER A 132 -7.62 13.62 -2.84
N VAL A 133 -7.04 14.14 -1.75
CA VAL A 133 -7.49 15.40 -1.14
C VAL A 133 -7.16 16.59 -2.03
N LEU A 134 -6.00 16.60 -2.70
CA LEU A 134 -5.64 17.66 -3.65
C LEU A 134 -6.62 17.71 -4.83
N VAL A 135 -7.03 16.54 -5.35
CA VAL A 135 -8.08 16.49 -6.38
C VAL A 135 -9.39 17.10 -5.86
N ALA A 136 -9.85 16.70 -4.68
CA ALA A 136 -11.08 17.23 -4.10
C ALA A 136 -11.03 18.75 -3.87
N GLN A 137 -9.86 19.29 -3.49
CA GLN A 137 -9.67 20.72 -3.24
C GLN A 137 -9.52 21.54 -4.53
N GLN A 138 -8.80 21.03 -5.53
CA GLN A 138 -8.44 21.79 -6.72
C GLN A 138 -9.40 21.59 -7.90
N VAL A 139 -10.22 20.53 -7.87
CA VAL A 139 -11.17 20.20 -8.94
C VAL A 139 -12.60 20.28 -8.41
N PRO A 140 -13.30 21.42 -8.62
CA PRO A 140 -14.65 21.59 -8.10
C PRO A 140 -15.66 20.68 -8.79
N GLY A 141 -16.74 20.36 -8.06
CA GLY A 141 -17.89 19.61 -8.56
C GLY A 141 -18.10 18.28 -7.87
N PHE A 142 -17.13 17.73 -7.14
CA PHE A 142 -17.33 16.53 -6.34
C PHE A 142 -18.20 16.81 -5.11
N ASP A 143 -19.14 15.90 -4.84
CA ASP A 143 -19.91 15.85 -3.59
C ASP A 143 -19.19 15.05 -2.52
N ALA A 144 -18.53 13.97 -2.94
CA ALA A 144 -17.69 13.15 -2.09
C ALA A 144 -16.62 12.43 -2.91
N VAL A 145 -15.54 12.06 -2.22
CA VAL A 145 -14.47 11.20 -2.75
C VAL A 145 -14.26 10.04 -1.79
N PHE A 146 -14.51 8.83 -2.26
CA PHE A 146 -14.15 7.60 -1.58
C PHE A 146 -12.71 7.27 -1.96
N ILE A 147 -11.85 7.10 -0.96
CA ILE A 147 -10.42 6.90 -1.15
C ILE A 147 -9.91 5.63 -0.47
N GLY A 148 -8.71 5.18 -0.84
CA GLY A 148 -8.04 4.04 -0.23
C GLY A 148 -6.52 4.20 -0.32
N HIS A 149 -5.77 3.09 -0.46
CA HIS A 149 -4.33 3.01 -0.67
C HIS A 149 -3.48 3.25 0.59
N ASP A 150 -3.65 4.36 1.31
CA ASP A 150 -2.86 4.72 2.50
C ASP A 150 -3.27 3.98 3.78
N HIS A 151 -4.30 3.14 3.71
CA HIS A 151 -4.83 2.33 4.82
C HIS A 151 -5.28 3.15 6.05
N GLN A 152 -5.49 4.46 5.91
CA GLN A 152 -5.86 5.34 7.02
C GLN A 152 -7.38 5.44 7.16
N LYS A 153 -7.85 5.44 8.39
CA LYS A 153 -9.26 5.74 8.70
C LYS A 153 -9.51 7.24 8.56
N ARG A 154 -10.45 7.64 7.67
CA ARG A 154 -10.76 9.05 7.46
C ARG A 154 -12.23 9.26 7.12
N CYS A 155 -12.83 10.24 7.78
CA CYS A 155 -14.20 10.70 7.52
C CYS A 155 -14.25 12.19 7.87
N GLU A 156 -14.07 13.05 6.90
CA GLU A 156 -13.97 14.49 7.09
C GLU A 156 -14.44 15.24 5.84
N GLN A 157 -14.63 16.54 5.97
CA GLN A 157 -14.89 17.44 4.85
C GLN A 157 -13.67 18.29 4.55
N VAL A 158 -13.40 18.50 3.27
CA VAL A 158 -12.44 19.46 2.77
C VAL A 158 -13.17 20.52 1.95
N VAL A 159 -12.59 21.71 1.86
CA VAL A 159 -13.15 22.80 1.08
C VAL A 159 -12.39 22.93 -0.24
N ASN A 160 -13.13 23.02 -1.35
CA ASN A 160 -12.54 23.20 -2.68
C ASN A 160 -12.30 24.68 -3.03
N VAL A 161 -11.69 24.92 -4.17
CA VAL A 161 -11.40 26.28 -4.67
C VAL A 161 -12.63 27.18 -4.88
N ASN A 162 -13.83 26.61 -4.94
CA ASN A 162 -15.10 27.34 -5.03
C ASN A 162 -15.80 27.53 -3.66
N ASN A 163 -15.15 27.16 -2.56
CA ASN A 163 -15.69 27.11 -1.20
C ASN A 163 -16.83 26.09 -0.99
N ASP A 164 -16.94 25.05 -1.84
CA ASP A 164 -17.87 23.96 -1.62
C ASP A 164 -17.21 22.91 -0.72
N SER A 165 -18.01 22.29 0.17
CA SER A 165 -17.56 21.19 1.01
C SER A 165 -17.63 19.86 0.27
N VAL A 166 -16.54 19.09 0.32
CA VAL A 166 -16.41 17.76 -0.29
C VAL A 166 -16.11 16.73 0.80
N TRP A 167 -16.88 15.67 0.89
CA TRP A 167 -16.62 14.57 1.82
C TRP A 167 -15.45 13.71 1.35
N ILE A 168 -14.53 13.39 2.27
CA ILE A 168 -13.43 12.44 2.07
C ILE A 168 -13.68 11.24 2.98
N LEU A 169 -13.84 10.06 2.37
CA LEU A 169 -14.19 8.83 3.08
C LEU A 169 -13.16 7.74 2.78
N ASN A 170 -12.45 7.27 3.81
CA ASN A 170 -11.48 6.17 3.73
C ASN A 170 -11.80 5.11 4.80
N PRO A 171 -12.17 3.88 4.41
CA PRO A 171 -12.54 2.83 5.35
C PRO A 171 -11.34 2.13 6.01
N ALA A 172 -10.15 2.68 5.90
CA ALA A 172 -8.91 2.04 6.32
C ALA A 172 -8.60 0.74 5.55
N SER A 173 -8.15 -0.31 6.24
CA SER A 173 -7.77 -1.59 5.64
C SER A 173 -8.45 -2.77 6.32
N ASN A 174 -8.34 -3.97 5.72
CA ASN A 174 -8.80 -5.25 6.27
C ASN A 174 -10.33 -5.32 6.48
N ALA A 175 -11.10 -4.61 5.67
CA ALA A 175 -12.57 -4.60 5.74
C ALA A 175 -13.12 -4.34 7.17
N ARG A 176 -12.50 -3.40 7.91
CA ARG A 176 -12.94 -3.04 9.26
C ARG A 176 -14.12 -2.07 9.25
N PHE A 177 -14.18 -1.24 8.22
CA PHE A 177 -15.20 -0.21 8.08
C PHE A 177 -15.80 -0.24 6.68
N ILE A 178 -17.04 0.26 6.59
CA ILE A 178 -17.69 0.60 5.33
C ILE A 178 -17.83 2.11 5.29
N SER A 179 -17.42 2.75 4.19
CA SER A 179 -17.69 4.16 3.94
C SER A 179 -19.10 4.31 3.40
N GLU A 180 -19.88 5.16 4.02
CA GLU A 180 -21.27 5.45 3.64
C GLU A 180 -21.44 6.95 3.42
N LEU A 181 -22.11 7.32 2.34
CA LEU A 181 -22.53 8.69 2.05
C LEU A 181 -24.05 8.71 1.87
N GLU A 182 -24.73 9.47 2.70
CA GLU A 182 -26.17 9.75 2.56
C GLU A 182 -26.36 11.09 1.85
N LEU A 183 -27.15 11.09 0.78
CA LEU A 183 -27.45 12.28 0.00
C LEU A 183 -28.94 12.58 0.04
N THR A 184 -29.32 13.72 0.62
CA THR A 184 -30.68 14.25 0.57
C THR A 184 -30.77 15.32 -0.53
N ILE A 185 -31.54 15.04 -1.59
CA ILE A 185 -31.67 15.92 -2.74
C ILE A 185 -33.14 16.38 -2.86
N ASN A 186 -33.37 17.69 -2.80
CA ASN A 186 -34.66 18.27 -3.04
C ASN A 186 -34.71 18.88 -4.46
N LEU A 187 -35.68 18.45 -5.24
CA LEU A 187 -35.88 18.93 -6.61
C LEU A 187 -37.03 19.95 -6.68
N LYS A 188 -36.90 20.93 -7.59
CA LYS A 188 -37.98 21.78 -8.08
C LYS A 188 -38.08 21.60 -9.59
N GLY A 189 -39.02 20.78 -10.05
CA GLY A 189 -38.98 20.20 -11.41
C GLY A 189 -37.71 19.38 -11.59
N ASN A 190 -36.96 19.59 -12.66
CA ASN A 190 -35.70 18.87 -12.93
C ASN A 190 -34.44 19.58 -12.38
N LYS A 191 -34.62 20.62 -11.52
CA LYS A 191 -33.50 21.36 -10.94
C LYS A 191 -33.33 21.06 -9.47
N ILE A 192 -32.09 20.88 -9.04
CA ILE A 192 -31.74 20.75 -7.62
C ILE A 192 -32.07 22.08 -6.92
N LYS A 193 -32.95 22.04 -5.92
CA LYS A 193 -33.23 23.14 -5.01
C LYS A 193 -32.25 23.16 -3.83
N SER A 194 -31.97 22.01 -3.30
CA SER A 194 -30.98 21.84 -2.24
C SER A 194 -30.40 20.42 -2.27
N LYS A 195 -29.14 20.30 -1.86
CA LYS A 195 -28.43 19.05 -1.70
C LYS A 195 -27.72 19.06 -0.34
N LYS A 196 -27.87 18.00 0.44
CA LYS A 196 -27.17 17.78 1.70
C LYS A 196 -26.49 16.43 1.66
N ALA A 197 -25.22 16.39 2.02
CA ALA A 197 -24.43 15.17 2.09
C ALA A 197 -24.00 14.93 3.53
N GLU A 198 -24.09 13.68 3.99
CA GLU A 198 -23.60 13.23 5.30
C GLU A 198 -22.78 11.96 5.12
N GLY A 199 -21.48 12.03 5.44
CA GLY A 199 -20.57 10.91 5.37
C GLY A 199 -20.39 10.25 6.75
N ARG A 200 -20.26 8.91 6.75
CA ARG A 200 -19.91 8.16 7.96
C ARG A 200 -19.10 6.91 7.65
N LEU A 201 -18.41 6.38 8.67
CA LEU A 201 -17.77 5.08 8.62
C LEU A 201 -18.50 4.12 9.56
N VAL A 202 -19.02 3.05 9.00
CA VAL A 202 -19.72 1.99 9.74
C VAL A 202 -18.70 0.93 10.14
N ASP A 203 -18.54 0.73 11.45
CA ASP A 203 -17.67 -0.32 11.99
C ASP A 203 -18.36 -1.68 11.87
N ILE A 204 -17.74 -2.59 11.11
CA ILE A 204 -18.25 -3.95 10.88
C ILE A 204 -17.44 -5.02 11.62
N THR A 205 -16.45 -4.63 12.44
CA THR A 205 -15.61 -5.59 13.18
C THR A 205 -16.36 -6.41 14.21
N THR A 206 -17.51 -5.93 14.65
CA THR A 206 -18.38 -6.60 15.64
C THR A 206 -19.43 -7.51 15.01
N ILE A 207 -19.55 -7.53 13.68
CA ILE A 207 -20.51 -8.39 12.99
C ILE A 207 -19.98 -9.82 12.98
N THR A 208 -20.69 -10.70 13.70
CA THR A 208 -20.29 -12.11 13.87
C THR A 208 -21.16 -13.09 13.10
N SER A 209 -22.28 -12.66 12.55
CA SER A 209 -23.18 -13.52 11.78
C SER A 209 -22.73 -13.67 10.34
N ILE A 210 -22.64 -14.92 9.88
CA ILE A 210 -22.43 -15.23 8.46
C ILE A 210 -23.82 -15.49 7.88
N SER A 211 -24.17 -14.78 6.79
CA SER A 211 -25.43 -15.06 6.10
C SER A 211 -25.39 -16.43 5.45
N SER A 212 -26.54 -17.11 5.33
CA SER A 212 -26.63 -18.38 4.63
C SER A 212 -26.17 -18.29 3.16
N GLU A 213 -26.23 -17.11 2.59
CA GLU A 213 -25.75 -16.82 1.23
C GLU A 213 -24.25 -17.01 1.06
N MET A 214 -23.47 -16.81 2.12
CA MET A 214 -22.03 -17.03 2.10
C MET A 214 -21.65 -18.52 1.99
N LEU A 215 -22.54 -19.43 2.36
CA LEU A 215 -22.29 -20.87 2.30
C LEU A 215 -22.02 -21.38 0.86
N GLN A 216 -22.49 -20.66 -0.15
CA GLN A 216 -22.19 -20.99 -1.54
C GLN A 216 -20.70 -20.91 -1.87
N PHE A 217 -19.88 -20.23 -1.06
CA PHE A 217 -18.43 -20.11 -1.23
C PHE A 217 -17.65 -21.15 -0.44
N ASP A 218 -18.31 -22.04 0.29
CA ASP A 218 -17.64 -23.03 1.15
C ASP A 218 -16.67 -23.93 0.37
N LYS A 219 -17.00 -24.26 -0.88
CA LYS A 219 -16.11 -25.06 -1.72
C LYS A 219 -14.78 -24.35 -1.94
N GLN A 220 -14.81 -23.09 -2.39
CA GLN A 220 -13.63 -22.28 -2.64
C GLN A 220 -12.86 -22.00 -1.35
N PHE A 221 -13.56 -21.70 -0.27
CA PHE A 221 -12.97 -21.51 1.05
C PHE A 221 -12.22 -22.76 1.52
N ASN A 222 -12.82 -23.94 1.39
CA ASN A 222 -12.18 -25.19 1.80
C ASN A 222 -10.98 -25.56 0.90
N GLU A 223 -11.08 -25.33 -0.43
CA GLU A 223 -9.94 -25.53 -1.34
C GLU A 223 -8.72 -24.66 -0.93
N VAL A 224 -8.95 -23.38 -0.63
CA VAL A 224 -7.88 -22.46 -0.14
C VAL A 224 -7.38 -22.93 1.22
N LYS A 225 -8.26 -23.26 2.15
CA LYS A 225 -7.92 -23.76 3.49
C LYS A 225 -7.05 -25.01 3.42
N ASP A 226 -7.39 -25.96 2.57
CA ASP A 226 -6.63 -27.18 2.36
C ASP A 226 -5.25 -26.90 1.78
N PHE A 227 -5.17 -25.98 0.79
CA PHE A 227 -3.91 -25.56 0.20
C PHE A 227 -3.00 -24.93 1.24
N VAL A 228 -3.48 -23.92 1.99
CA VAL A 228 -2.64 -23.19 2.96
C VAL A 228 -2.31 -24.02 4.21
N SER A 229 -3.01 -25.13 4.43
CA SER A 229 -2.77 -26.08 5.53
C SER A 229 -1.79 -27.20 5.18
N LYS A 230 -1.22 -27.23 3.97
CA LYS A 230 -0.21 -28.20 3.59
C LYS A 230 1.07 -27.98 4.40
N PRO A 231 1.61 -29.03 5.07
CA PRO A 231 2.89 -28.94 5.74
C PRO A 231 4.02 -28.81 4.73
N ILE A 232 4.99 -27.93 4.99
CA ILE A 232 6.15 -27.67 4.13
C ILE A 232 7.49 -27.81 4.84
N GLY A 233 7.49 -27.93 6.16
CA GLY A 233 8.71 -28.06 6.93
C GLY A 233 8.45 -28.15 8.43
N PHE A 234 9.54 -27.99 9.19
CA PHE A 234 9.51 -28.07 10.65
C PHE A 234 10.53 -27.09 11.25
N PHE A 235 10.13 -26.35 12.27
CA PHE A 235 11.04 -25.52 13.06
C PHE A 235 11.23 -26.11 14.46
N THR A 236 12.48 -26.24 14.88
CA THR A 236 12.83 -26.71 16.23
C THR A 236 12.63 -25.64 17.30
N LYS A 237 12.58 -24.35 16.91
CA LYS A 237 12.35 -23.20 17.78
C LYS A 237 11.45 -22.20 17.09
N ALA A 238 10.65 -21.47 17.86
CA ALA A 238 9.89 -20.35 17.35
C ALA A 238 10.84 -19.25 16.86
N ILE A 239 10.44 -18.54 15.79
CA ILE A 239 11.15 -17.38 15.26
C ILE A 239 10.22 -16.17 15.26
N SER A 240 10.74 -15.01 15.65
CA SER A 240 9.95 -13.78 15.83
C SER A 240 10.56 -12.58 15.12
N THR A 241 9.71 -11.73 14.59
CA THR A 241 10.14 -10.44 14.03
C THR A 241 10.63 -9.48 15.10
N ARG A 242 10.20 -9.64 16.35
CA ARG A 242 10.58 -8.75 17.46
C ARG A 242 12.08 -8.78 17.74
N ASP A 243 12.72 -9.92 17.54
CA ASP A 243 14.15 -10.06 17.79
C ASP A 243 14.96 -9.13 16.86
N ALA A 244 14.49 -8.90 15.65
CA ALA A 244 15.14 -8.06 14.66
C ALA A 244 15.30 -6.58 15.07
N TYR A 245 14.48 -6.11 16.00
CA TYR A 245 14.55 -4.71 16.47
C TYR A 245 15.73 -4.44 17.40
N PHE A 246 16.33 -5.48 17.93
CA PHE A 246 17.39 -5.42 18.95
C PHE A 246 18.69 -6.11 18.53
N GLY A 247 18.74 -6.71 17.36
CA GLY A 247 19.91 -7.42 16.87
C GLY A 247 19.58 -8.55 15.89
N PRO A 248 20.44 -9.56 15.77
CA PRO A 248 20.23 -10.71 14.89
C PRO A 248 18.92 -11.42 15.19
N SER A 249 18.18 -11.77 14.14
CA SER A 249 16.87 -12.41 14.23
C SER A 249 16.78 -13.61 13.31
N ALA A 250 16.44 -14.79 13.86
CA ALA A 250 16.24 -15.99 13.06
C ALA A 250 15.11 -15.81 12.02
N PHE A 251 14.15 -14.92 12.27
CA PHE A 251 13.10 -14.61 11.31
C PHE A 251 13.64 -13.88 10.08
N VAL A 252 14.42 -12.81 10.28
CA VAL A 252 15.01 -12.02 9.17
C VAL A 252 16.16 -12.78 8.52
N ASP A 253 16.94 -13.55 9.29
CA ASP A 253 18.00 -14.40 8.76
C ASP A 253 17.46 -15.48 7.80
N LEU A 254 16.25 -15.99 8.03
CA LEU A 254 15.60 -16.89 7.07
C LEU A 254 15.32 -16.18 5.74
N ILE A 255 14.83 -14.93 5.80
CA ILE A 255 14.60 -14.12 4.61
C ILE A 255 15.92 -13.87 3.86
N HIS A 256 16.96 -13.44 4.59
CA HIS A 256 18.29 -13.23 4.03
C HIS A 256 18.84 -14.48 3.32
N ARG A 257 18.73 -15.65 3.96
CA ARG A 257 19.21 -16.91 3.36
C ARG A 257 18.49 -17.23 2.06
N ILE A 258 17.17 -17.05 2.02
CA ILE A 258 16.36 -17.27 0.82
C ILE A 258 16.80 -16.30 -0.28
N GLN A 259 16.96 -15.01 0.03
CA GLN A 259 17.41 -14.00 -0.92
C GLN A 259 18.81 -14.28 -1.46
N LEU A 260 19.77 -14.59 -0.59
CA LEU A 260 21.14 -14.93 -0.96
C LEU A 260 21.20 -16.17 -1.86
N ASP A 261 20.41 -17.18 -1.53
CA ASP A 261 20.39 -18.44 -2.31
C ASP A 261 19.74 -18.26 -3.69
N ILE A 262 18.60 -17.57 -3.77
CA ILE A 262 17.91 -17.34 -5.04
C ILE A 262 18.70 -16.40 -5.95
N ALA A 263 19.15 -15.24 -5.43
CA ALA A 263 19.87 -14.24 -6.19
C ALA A 263 21.33 -14.61 -6.47
N LYS A 264 21.86 -15.63 -5.79
CA LYS A 264 23.31 -15.97 -5.78
C LYS A 264 24.14 -14.72 -5.48
N ALA A 265 23.74 -13.99 -4.45
CA ALA A 265 24.33 -12.72 -4.06
C ALA A 265 25.35 -12.89 -2.93
N ASP A 266 26.29 -11.95 -2.81
CA ASP A 266 27.28 -11.89 -1.75
C ASP A 266 26.68 -11.32 -0.45
N ILE A 267 25.75 -10.37 -0.60
CA ILE A 267 25.13 -9.59 0.49
C ILE A 267 23.62 -9.54 0.26
N SER A 268 22.85 -9.47 1.33
CA SER A 268 21.40 -9.31 1.28
C SER A 268 20.95 -8.22 2.23
N PHE A 269 20.01 -7.38 1.80
CA PHE A 269 19.27 -6.46 2.65
C PHE A 269 17.84 -6.93 2.81
N ALA A 270 17.33 -6.92 4.03
CA ALA A 270 15.95 -7.30 4.34
C ALA A 270 15.49 -6.69 5.66
N ALA A 271 14.21 -6.35 5.71
CA ALA A 271 13.51 -5.84 6.88
C ALA A 271 12.50 -6.87 7.42
N PRO A 272 12.09 -6.77 8.70
CA PRO A 272 10.94 -7.51 9.20
C PRO A 272 9.66 -6.89 8.63
N LEU A 273 9.07 -7.53 7.63
CA LEU A 273 7.89 -7.02 6.90
C LEU A 273 6.61 -6.94 7.76
N SER A 274 6.63 -7.51 8.96
CA SER A 274 5.54 -7.44 9.94
C SER A 274 6.09 -7.01 11.30
N PHE A 275 5.33 -6.17 12.02
CA PHE A 275 5.75 -5.63 13.32
C PHE A 275 5.88 -6.69 14.42
N ASP A 276 4.87 -7.54 14.55
CA ASP A 276 4.75 -8.47 15.69
C ASP A 276 4.22 -9.81 15.18
N THR A 277 5.11 -10.57 14.57
CA THR A 277 4.77 -11.85 13.94
C THR A 277 5.71 -12.94 14.47
N GLU A 278 5.13 -14.08 14.76
CA GLU A 278 5.84 -15.29 15.18
C GLU A 278 5.45 -16.47 14.29
N ILE A 279 6.43 -17.28 13.91
CA ILE A 279 6.23 -18.65 13.43
C ILE A 279 6.65 -19.57 14.57
N LYS A 280 5.70 -20.34 15.07
CA LYS A 280 5.93 -21.24 16.22
C LYS A 280 6.87 -22.38 15.86
N ALA A 281 7.51 -22.95 16.90
CA ALA A 281 8.14 -24.26 16.78
C ALA A 281 7.09 -25.31 16.38
N ASP A 282 7.51 -26.39 15.71
CA ASP A 282 6.70 -27.48 15.20
C ASP A 282 6.50 -27.42 13.67
N THR A 283 5.46 -28.05 13.16
CA THR A 283 5.15 -28.13 11.73
C THR A 283 4.87 -26.77 11.14
N VAL A 284 5.56 -26.44 10.05
CA VAL A 284 5.39 -25.20 9.28
C VAL A 284 4.49 -25.49 8.08
N TYR A 285 3.52 -24.65 7.87
CA TYR A 285 2.51 -24.78 6.82
C TYR A 285 2.68 -23.69 5.76
N VAL A 286 2.08 -23.87 4.59
CA VAL A 286 2.04 -22.84 3.52
C VAL A 286 1.59 -21.49 4.06
N ARG A 287 0.55 -21.46 4.93
CA ARG A 287 0.06 -20.21 5.56
C ARG A 287 1.12 -19.46 6.36
N ASP A 288 2.14 -20.12 6.88
CA ASP A 288 3.20 -19.48 7.66
C ASP A 288 4.15 -18.69 6.77
N MET A 289 4.22 -19.00 5.47
CA MET A 289 5.02 -18.25 4.51
C MET A 289 4.47 -16.83 4.29
N PHE A 290 3.16 -16.64 4.39
CA PHE A 290 2.55 -15.31 4.35
C PHE A 290 2.87 -14.42 5.57
N LYS A 291 3.46 -15.01 6.62
CA LYS A 291 4.03 -14.24 7.74
C LYS A 291 5.42 -13.70 7.41
N LEU A 292 6.20 -14.43 6.59
CA LEU A 292 7.52 -13.99 6.11
C LEU A 292 7.38 -12.92 5.03
N TYR A 293 6.56 -13.23 4.00
CA TYR A 293 6.27 -12.35 2.89
C TYR A 293 4.75 -12.17 2.78
N LYS A 294 4.26 -11.05 3.29
CA LYS A 294 2.82 -10.73 3.32
C LYS A 294 2.30 -10.30 1.97
N TYR A 295 3.15 -9.67 1.17
CA TYR A 295 2.84 -9.15 -0.16
C TYR A 295 3.76 -9.76 -1.20
N GLU A 296 3.34 -9.77 -2.45
CA GLU A 296 4.25 -10.12 -3.55
C GLU A 296 5.37 -9.09 -3.63
N ASN A 297 6.60 -9.59 -3.70
CA ASN A 297 7.82 -8.80 -3.78
C ASN A 297 8.69 -9.32 -4.90
N MET A 298 9.25 -8.40 -5.68
CA MET A 298 10.30 -8.73 -6.63
C MET A 298 11.64 -8.80 -5.92
N LEU A 299 12.43 -9.82 -6.22
CA LEU A 299 13.80 -9.93 -5.74
C LEU A 299 14.75 -9.39 -6.80
N TYR A 300 15.47 -8.34 -6.45
CA TYR A 300 16.48 -7.74 -7.31
C TYR A 300 17.88 -8.17 -6.90
N ALA A 301 18.76 -8.34 -7.89
CA ALA A 301 20.18 -8.47 -7.69
C ALA A 301 20.86 -7.24 -8.30
N MET A 302 21.48 -6.44 -7.44
CA MET A 302 22.16 -5.20 -7.81
C MET A 302 23.67 -5.34 -7.63
N GLU A 303 24.43 -4.49 -8.29
CA GLU A 303 25.87 -4.36 -8.09
C GLU A 303 26.13 -3.04 -7.35
N LEU A 304 26.57 -3.14 -6.09
CA LEU A 304 26.90 -2.00 -5.24
C LEU A 304 28.37 -2.09 -4.79
N ASN A 305 29.06 -0.95 -4.69
CA ASN A 305 30.36 -0.92 -4.04
C ASN A 305 30.23 -0.92 -2.51
N GLY A 306 31.33 -1.18 -1.80
CA GLY A 306 31.29 -1.29 -0.34
C GLY A 306 30.92 0.01 0.39
N GLN A 307 31.17 1.17 -0.22
CA GLN A 307 30.77 2.45 0.35
C GLN A 307 29.24 2.61 0.26
N GLU A 308 28.62 2.30 -0.88
CA GLU A 308 27.18 2.33 -1.07
C GLU A 308 26.46 1.35 -0.12
N ILE A 309 27.03 0.17 0.11
CA ILE A 309 26.53 -0.80 1.09
C ILE A 309 26.55 -0.21 2.52
N LYS A 310 27.68 0.43 2.89
CA LYS A 310 27.80 1.08 4.19
C LYS A 310 26.81 2.23 4.34
N ASP A 311 26.66 3.07 3.32
CA ASP A 311 25.77 4.23 3.32
C ASP A 311 24.31 3.80 3.42
N PHE A 312 23.92 2.72 2.74
CA PHE A 312 22.58 2.14 2.86
C PHE A 312 22.28 1.67 4.29
N LEU A 313 23.22 0.96 4.93
CA LEU A 313 23.06 0.55 6.33
C LEU A 313 23.02 1.76 7.28
N GLU A 314 23.85 2.78 7.06
CA GLU A 314 23.81 4.02 7.85
C GLU A 314 22.45 4.71 7.74
N PHE A 315 21.87 4.76 6.54
CA PHE A 315 20.53 5.29 6.31
C PHE A 315 19.47 4.45 7.03
N SER A 316 19.45 3.13 6.82
CA SER A 316 18.47 2.23 7.43
C SER A 316 18.50 2.31 8.96
N TYR A 317 19.67 2.14 9.56
CA TYR A 317 19.80 2.24 11.02
C TYR A 317 19.58 3.69 11.54
N GLY A 318 19.77 4.70 10.71
CA GLY A 318 19.47 6.10 11.02
C GLY A 318 17.98 6.37 11.22
N ILE A 319 17.12 5.73 10.46
CA ILE A 319 15.66 5.87 10.58
C ILE A 319 15.04 4.89 11.58
N TRP A 320 15.79 3.93 12.05
CA TRP A 320 15.38 2.87 12.96
C TRP A 320 15.77 3.14 14.40
N LEU A 321 17.08 3.48 14.65
CA LEU A 321 17.66 3.58 15.99
C LEU A 321 17.88 5.03 16.42
N ASN A 322 17.60 5.29 17.70
CA ASN A 322 17.95 6.54 18.37
C ASN A 322 19.48 6.67 18.50
N GLN A 323 19.98 7.89 18.66
CA GLN A 323 21.34 8.13 19.14
C GLN A 323 21.34 8.09 20.67
N MET A 324 21.87 7.04 21.25
CA MET A 324 21.92 6.85 22.70
C MET A 324 23.06 7.67 23.31
N LYS A 325 22.76 8.48 24.31
CA LYS A 325 23.73 9.25 25.09
C LYS A 325 24.07 8.57 26.43
N ASN A 326 23.18 7.72 26.89
CA ASN A 326 23.33 6.94 28.12
C ASN A 326 22.51 5.63 28.02
N GLN A 327 22.70 4.71 28.98
CA GLN A 327 22.07 3.40 28.98
C GLN A 327 20.55 3.44 29.25
N GLN A 328 20.00 4.54 29.72
CA GLN A 328 18.58 4.72 30.00
C GLN A 328 17.82 5.22 28.77
N ASP A 329 18.51 5.69 27.74
CA ASP A 329 17.89 6.15 26.51
C ASP A 329 17.22 4.99 25.79
N HIS A 330 16.05 5.24 25.17
CA HIS A 330 15.35 4.24 24.39
C HIS A 330 16.10 3.98 23.07
N LEU A 331 16.34 2.70 22.76
CA LEU A 331 17.09 2.31 21.56
C LEU A 331 16.35 2.67 20.26
N LEU A 332 15.05 2.44 20.22
CA LEU A 332 14.24 2.58 19.01
C LEU A 332 13.68 4.00 18.88
N LEU A 333 13.56 4.51 17.65
CA LEU A 333 12.87 5.77 17.37
C LEU A 333 11.35 5.57 17.42
N LEU A 334 10.68 6.22 18.38
CA LEU A 334 9.24 6.10 18.63
C LEU A 334 8.55 7.44 18.43
N ARG A 335 7.28 7.38 18.00
CA ARG A 335 6.38 8.55 17.95
C ARG A 335 5.94 8.92 19.37
N GLY A 336 6.15 10.17 19.76
CA GLY A 336 5.73 10.70 21.06
C GLY A 336 6.71 10.49 22.22
N GLY A 337 7.97 10.12 21.93
CA GLY A 337 9.04 9.97 22.92
C GLY A 337 8.95 8.69 23.76
N ASP A 338 9.77 8.64 24.84
CA ASP A 338 10.03 7.41 25.61
C ASP A 338 8.86 6.84 26.43
N SER A 339 7.75 7.58 26.55
CA SER A 339 6.58 7.20 27.38
C SER A 339 5.55 6.31 26.66
N VAL A 340 5.90 5.74 25.53
CA VAL A 340 4.95 5.10 24.62
C VAL A 340 4.71 3.64 24.93
N ASN A 341 3.43 3.26 25.05
CA ASN A 341 3.02 1.88 25.12
C ASN A 341 3.25 1.17 23.76
N MET A 342 4.23 0.29 23.70
CA MET A 342 4.67 -0.47 22.51
C MET A 342 3.61 -1.38 21.89
N ARG A 343 2.48 -1.64 22.55
CA ARG A 343 1.44 -2.57 22.08
C ARG A 343 0.85 -2.23 20.70
N ASN A 344 1.03 -1.02 20.21
CA ASN A 344 0.42 -0.53 18.97
C ASN A 344 1.45 -0.20 17.86
N GLY A 345 2.68 -0.73 17.95
CA GLY A 345 3.68 -0.54 16.89
C GLY A 345 3.97 0.91 16.55
N ARG A 346 4.23 1.75 17.55
CA ARG A 346 4.44 3.19 17.37
C ARG A 346 5.89 3.54 17.02
N PHE A 347 6.50 2.83 16.11
CA PHE A 347 7.75 3.30 15.53
C PHE A 347 7.57 4.66 14.84
N LEU A 348 8.62 5.46 14.87
CA LEU A 348 8.65 6.70 14.09
C LEU A 348 8.49 6.42 12.60
N ASN A 349 9.19 5.40 12.12
CA ASN A 349 9.12 4.87 10.76
C ASN A 349 8.55 3.44 10.77
N PRO A 350 7.92 2.98 9.68
CA PRO A 350 7.41 1.61 9.59
C PRO A 350 8.53 0.57 9.68
N SER A 351 8.25 -0.58 10.34
CA SER A 351 9.25 -1.64 10.54
C SER A 351 9.73 -2.30 9.25
N TYR A 352 8.95 -2.25 8.19
CA TYR A 352 9.34 -2.76 6.88
C TYR A 352 10.43 -1.94 6.16
N ASN A 353 10.83 -0.80 6.75
CA ASN A 353 11.97 0.01 6.30
C ASN A 353 13.22 -0.19 7.17
N PHE A 354 13.22 -1.17 8.09
CA PHE A 354 14.34 -1.42 8.99
C PHE A 354 15.23 -2.54 8.44
N ASP A 355 15.86 -2.26 7.30
CA ASP A 355 16.74 -3.22 6.66
C ASP A 355 17.99 -3.47 7.47
N SER A 356 18.30 -4.74 7.68
CA SER A 356 19.57 -5.25 8.16
C SER A 356 20.35 -5.89 7.01
N GLY A 357 21.64 -6.16 7.23
CA GLY A 357 22.52 -6.77 6.25
C GLY A 357 22.91 -8.20 6.61
N ALA A 358 22.95 -9.09 5.63
CA ALA A 358 23.59 -10.42 5.78
C ALA A 358 24.64 -10.63 4.67
N GLY A 359 25.53 -11.62 4.86
CA GLY A 359 26.71 -11.81 4.02
C GLY A 359 27.92 -11.00 4.50
N ILE A 360 27.74 -10.12 5.48
CA ILE A 360 28.76 -9.31 6.13
C ILE A 360 28.67 -9.42 7.66
N ILE A 361 29.79 -9.18 8.33
CA ILE A 361 29.87 -9.02 9.79
C ILE A 361 30.10 -7.54 10.08
N TYR A 362 29.18 -6.91 10.81
CA TYR A 362 29.24 -5.50 11.14
C TYR A 362 28.75 -5.23 12.55
N GLU A 363 29.14 -4.07 13.06
CA GLU A 363 28.69 -3.53 14.35
C GLU A 363 27.96 -2.20 14.11
N VAL A 364 26.96 -1.96 14.93
CA VAL A 364 26.20 -0.70 14.95
C VAL A 364 26.48 0.02 16.28
N ASP A 365 27.25 1.09 16.24
CA ASP A 365 27.51 1.92 17.42
C ASP A 365 26.43 3.01 17.54
N VAL A 366 25.43 2.74 18.37
CA VAL A 366 24.27 3.64 18.57
C VAL A 366 24.63 4.93 19.35
N THR A 367 25.84 5.05 19.89
CA THR A 367 26.31 6.28 20.53
C THR A 367 26.75 7.32 19.50
N GLN A 368 27.08 6.88 18.28
CA GLN A 368 27.53 7.73 17.20
C GLN A 368 26.37 8.42 16.46
N PRO A 369 26.61 9.57 15.85
CA PRO A 369 25.64 10.19 14.96
C PRO A 369 25.45 9.35 13.67
N ILE A 370 24.33 9.55 13.00
CA ILE A 370 24.05 8.94 11.69
C ILE A 370 25.22 9.24 10.73
N GLY A 371 25.60 8.25 9.93
CA GLY A 371 26.76 8.31 9.03
C GLY A 371 28.07 7.83 9.64
N LYS A 372 28.09 7.52 10.96
CA LYS A 372 29.27 7.02 11.70
C LYS A 372 28.97 5.81 12.58
N ARG A 373 27.79 5.20 12.43
CA ARG A 373 27.32 4.08 13.27
C ARG A 373 27.79 2.72 12.79
N ILE A 374 27.96 2.58 11.48
CA ILE A 374 28.22 1.27 10.86
C ILE A 374 29.72 1.03 10.71
N ASN A 375 30.17 -0.08 11.32
CA ASN A 375 31.54 -0.57 11.19
C ASN A 375 31.52 -2.00 10.63
N ILE A 376 31.71 -2.16 9.31
CA ILE A 376 31.77 -3.45 8.64
C ILE A 376 33.17 -4.03 8.88
N LYS A 377 33.23 -5.19 9.51
CA LYS A 377 34.48 -5.88 9.89
C LYS A 377 35.05 -6.71 8.74
N GLN A 378 34.19 -7.53 8.15
CA GLN A 378 34.55 -8.46 7.08
C GLN A 378 33.31 -9.06 6.41
N MET A 379 33.52 -9.80 5.35
CA MET A 379 32.48 -10.67 4.77
C MET A 379 32.19 -11.83 5.71
N ALA A 380 30.98 -12.40 5.65
CA ALA A 380 30.60 -13.55 6.48
C ALA A 380 31.42 -14.82 6.23
N ASN A 381 32.00 -14.95 5.03
CA ASN A 381 32.92 -16.05 4.68
C ASN A 381 34.37 -15.85 5.19
N GLY A 382 34.63 -14.75 5.91
CA GLY A 382 35.96 -14.41 6.44
C GLY A 382 36.85 -13.60 5.53
N GLU A 383 36.43 -13.32 4.28
CA GLU A 383 37.17 -12.44 3.37
C GLU A 383 37.16 -10.97 3.88
N PRO A 384 38.21 -10.18 3.59
CA PRO A 384 38.20 -8.76 3.88
C PRO A 384 37.09 -8.02 3.11
N PHE A 385 36.37 -7.14 3.80
CA PHE A 385 35.44 -6.22 3.16
C PHE A 385 36.21 -4.96 2.65
N SER A 386 35.87 -4.51 1.44
CA SER A 386 36.50 -3.35 0.81
C SER A 386 35.43 -2.32 0.41
N LEU A 387 35.63 -1.05 0.78
CA LEU A 387 34.72 0.03 0.39
C LEU A 387 34.66 0.29 -1.12
N THR A 388 35.66 -0.10 -1.87
CA THR A 388 35.77 0.15 -3.32
C THR A 388 35.45 -1.07 -4.18
N LYS A 389 35.45 -2.28 -3.59
CA LYS A 389 35.09 -3.52 -4.31
C LYS A 389 33.59 -3.52 -4.57
N LYS A 390 33.18 -4.01 -5.71
CA LYS A 390 31.77 -4.26 -6.05
C LYS A 390 31.33 -5.62 -5.54
N TYR A 391 30.12 -5.67 -5.03
CA TYR A 391 29.46 -6.86 -4.50
C TYR A 391 28.09 -7.01 -5.15
N ARG A 392 27.68 -8.25 -5.36
CA ARG A 392 26.33 -8.58 -5.79
C ARG A 392 25.41 -8.56 -4.55
N VAL A 393 24.43 -7.69 -4.56
CA VAL A 393 23.52 -7.45 -3.42
C VAL A 393 22.11 -7.87 -3.79
N ALA A 394 21.49 -8.68 -2.95
CA ALA A 394 20.09 -9.06 -3.04
C ALA A 394 19.23 -8.10 -2.19
N ILE A 395 18.19 -7.54 -2.78
CA ILE A 395 17.22 -6.66 -2.12
C ILE A 395 15.83 -6.93 -2.70
N ASN A 396 14.80 -6.88 -1.86
CA ASN A 396 13.42 -6.96 -2.35
C ASN A 396 12.88 -5.58 -2.75
N SER A 397 11.74 -5.55 -3.45
CA SER A 397 11.13 -4.33 -3.97
C SER A 397 10.32 -3.53 -2.95
N TYR A 398 10.32 -3.96 -1.69
CA TYR A 398 9.48 -3.37 -0.64
C TYR A 398 10.28 -2.48 0.29
#